data_92cb619f957c92cd09188f55493ab412
#
_entry.id   92cb619f957c92cd09188f55493ab412
#
_cell.length_a   1.000
_cell.length_b   1.000
_cell.length_c   1.000
_cell.angle_alpha   90.00
_cell.angle_beta   90.00
_cell.angle_gamma   90.00
#
_symmetry.space_group_name_H-M   'P 1'
#
loop_
_entity.id
_entity.type
_entity.pdbx_description
1 polymer ?
#
loop_
_entity_poly.entity_id
_entity_poly.type
_entity_poly.pdbx_seq_one_letter_code
_entity_poly.pdbx_strand_id
1 'polypeptide(L)'
;EMERAVRQGADPAFVKRTQGWPGVMAVLDTGREGPVSAMRFEMDCLPYDEPQRPGYRPCDEGYLSCNPQSVHACGHDGHTAIGLGIAAELMKRKGELKGKIKLFFQPAEETFYGAQSIVDKGHLDDVMNFIAVHIALSAENKPLPSHTVACGCRDFLSDRQLDVYLEGKAAHPCGASQEGKNALLAACSAALNIHLSLIHISEHTRLQLISY
;
A
#
# COMPACT_ATOMS: atom_id res chain seq x y z
N GLU A 1 -12.71 2.39 -14.57
CA GLU A 1 -11.28 2.68 -14.38
C GLU A 1 -10.52 2.74 -15.70
N MET A 2 -10.58 1.73 -16.55
CA MET A 2 -9.86 1.69 -17.84
C MET A 2 -10.21 2.87 -18.76
N GLU A 3 -11.49 3.20 -18.92
CA GLU A 3 -11.92 4.37 -19.70
C GLU A 3 -11.44 5.69 -19.10
N ARG A 4 -11.40 5.76 -17.75
CA ARG A 4 -10.87 6.93 -17.05
C ARG A 4 -9.39 7.12 -17.35
N ALA A 5 -8.58 6.06 -17.25
CA ALA A 5 -7.16 6.11 -17.55
C ALA A 5 -6.88 6.62 -18.97
N VAL A 6 -7.67 6.15 -19.95
CA VAL A 6 -7.55 6.65 -21.35
C VAL A 6 -7.91 8.13 -21.46
N ARG A 7 -8.98 8.59 -20.78
CA ARG A 7 -9.33 10.02 -20.77
C ARG A 7 -8.26 10.88 -20.11
N GLN A 8 -7.49 10.32 -19.19
CA GLN A 8 -6.37 10.97 -18.52
C GLN A 8 -5.03 10.87 -19.30
N GLY A 9 -5.07 10.34 -20.52
CA GLY A 9 -3.92 10.32 -21.43
C GLY A 9 -3.13 9.01 -21.48
N ALA A 10 -3.60 7.95 -20.83
CA ALA A 10 -2.97 6.65 -20.98
C ALA A 10 -3.20 6.05 -22.37
N ASP A 11 -2.19 5.36 -22.89
CA ASP A 11 -2.30 4.64 -24.17
C ASP A 11 -3.42 3.57 -24.10
N PRO A 12 -4.47 3.64 -24.95
CA PRO A 12 -5.56 2.70 -24.94
C PRO A 12 -5.13 1.24 -25.14
N ALA A 13 -4.11 1.00 -25.96
CA ALA A 13 -3.59 -0.34 -26.21
C ALA A 13 -2.90 -0.91 -24.98
N PHE A 14 -2.17 -0.06 -24.25
CA PHE A 14 -1.57 -0.42 -22.97
C PHE A 14 -2.64 -0.73 -21.92
N VAL A 15 -3.60 0.18 -21.73
CA VAL A 15 -4.70 0.01 -20.75
C VAL A 15 -5.48 -1.28 -21.03
N LYS A 16 -5.78 -1.58 -22.31
CA LYS A 16 -6.44 -2.82 -22.69
C LYS A 16 -5.63 -4.07 -22.30
N ARG A 17 -4.30 -4.03 -22.45
CA ARG A 17 -3.42 -5.16 -22.07
C ARG A 17 -3.39 -5.39 -20.57
N THR A 18 -3.48 -4.35 -19.74
CA THR A 18 -3.47 -4.48 -18.29
C THR A 18 -4.74 -5.10 -17.72
N GLN A 19 -5.82 -5.12 -18.49
CA GLN A 19 -7.14 -5.63 -18.06
C GLN A 19 -7.62 -5.01 -16.72
N GLY A 20 -7.19 -3.79 -16.43
CA GLY A 20 -7.48 -3.10 -15.16
C GLY A 20 -6.51 -3.40 -14.02
N TRP A 21 -5.47 -4.19 -14.25
CA TRP A 21 -4.41 -4.45 -13.26
C TRP A 21 -3.26 -3.46 -13.48
N PRO A 22 -3.08 -2.47 -12.61
CA PRO A 22 -2.16 -1.35 -12.89
C PRO A 22 -0.69 -1.64 -12.59
N GLY A 23 -0.34 -2.78 -12.00
CA GLY A 23 1.05 -3.09 -11.63
C GLY A 23 1.98 -3.16 -12.84
N VAL A 24 3.17 -2.58 -12.69
CA VAL A 24 4.19 -2.57 -13.75
C VAL A 24 5.50 -3.11 -13.23
N MET A 25 6.12 -4.01 -13.98
CA MET A 25 7.50 -4.42 -13.79
C MET A 25 8.34 -3.97 -14.99
N ALA A 26 9.28 -3.07 -14.77
CA ALA A 26 10.28 -2.69 -15.75
C ALA A 26 11.56 -3.49 -15.52
N VAL A 27 12.19 -3.97 -16.60
CA VAL A 27 13.44 -4.73 -16.53
C VAL A 27 14.50 -4.05 -17.37
N LEU A 28 15.59 -3.64 -16.74
CA LEU A 28 16.82 -3.24 -17.41
C LEU A 28 17.78 -4.42 -17.45
N ASP A 29 17.95 -5.00 -18.62
CA ASP A 29 19.02 -5.98 -18.89
C ASP A 29 20.24 -5.25 -19.45
N THR A 30 21.36 -5.34 -18.75
CA THR A 30 22.60 -4.69 -19.19
C THR A 30 23.33 -5.47 -20.29
N GLY A 31 22.94 -6.73 -20.52
CA GLY A 31 23.65 -7.65 -21.40
C GLY A 31 24.99 -8.13 -20.86
N ARG A 32 25.33 -7.81 -19.62
CA ARG A 32 26.58 -8.21 -18.94
C ARG A 32 26.25 -9.08 -17.72
N GLU A 33 27.09 -10.07 -17.48
CA GLU A 33 26.94 -10.94 -16.32
C GLU A 33 27.00 -10.14 -15.01
N GLY A 34 26.16 -10.49 -14.07
CA GLY A 34 26.08 -9.86 -12.76
C GLY A 34 24.77 -10.22 -12.02
N PRO A 35 24.59 -9.69 -10.82
CA PRO A 35 23.41 -10.00 -10.00
C PRO A 35 22.11 -9.45 -10.59
N VAL A 36 21.01 -10.08 -10.22
CA VAL A 36 19.68 -9.51 -10.40
C VAL A 36 19.34 -8.70 -9.15
N SER A 37 19.13 -7.41 -9.32
CA SER A 37 18.71 -6.51 -8.25
C SER A 37 17.30 -6.01 -8.53
N ALA A 38 16.52 -5.79 -7.48
CA ALA A 38 15.16 -5.28 -7.61
C ALA A 38 14.93 -4.08 -6.69
N MET A 39 14.07 -3.18 -7.14
CA MET A 39 13.56 -2.07 -6.33
C MET A 39 12.03 -2.04 -6.42
N ARG A 40 11.38 -1.65 -5.33
CA ARG A 40 9.92 -1.61 -5.23
C ARG A 40 9.47 -0.21 -4.82
N PHE A 41 8.45 0.26 -5.51
CA PHE A 41 7.78 1.54 -5.32
C PHE A 41 6.28 1.30 -5.33
N GLU A 42 5.59 1.67 -4.28
CA GLU A 42 4.15 1.63 -4.21
C GLU A 42 3.54 2.73 -5.07
N MET A 43 2.33 2.49 -5.59
CA MET A 43 1.66 3.44 -6.49
C MET A 43 0.16 3.61 -6.19
N ASP A 44 -0.39 2.90 -5.24
CA ASP A 44 -1.78 3.00 -4.83
C ASP A 44 -2.04 4.17 -3.89
N CYS A 45 -3.31 4.49 -3.67
CA CYS A 45 -3.76 5.59 -2.83
C CYS A 45 -4.78 5.10 -1.80
N LEU A 46 -5.02 5.92 -0.79
CA LEU A 46 -6.01 5.66 0.24
C LEU A 46 -7.41 6.12 -0.22
N PRO A 47 -8.49 5.42 0.19
CA PRO A 47 -9.87 5.69 -0.24
C PRO A 47 -10.52 6.82 0.58
N TYR A 48 -9.89 7.99 0.61
CA TYR A 48 -10.39 9.18 1.29
C TYR A 48 -10.37 10.38 0.35
N ASP A 49 -11.23 11.37 0.63
CA ASP A 49 -11.20 12.64 -0.09
C ASP A 49 -10.08 13.53 0.43
N GLU A 50 -9.40 14.21 -0.48
CA GLU A 50 -8.41 15.21 -0.11
C GLU A 50 -9.07 16.44 0.52
N PRO A 51 -8.44 17.04 1.56
CA PRO A 51 -8.94 18.25 2.18
C PRO A 51 -8.96 19.43 1.18
N GLN A 52 -10.14 19.99 0.92
CA GLN A 52 -10.30 21.17 0.07
C GLN A 52 -10.35 22.43 0.96
N ARG A 53 -9.23 22.82 1.52
CA ARG A 53 -9.14 23.96 2.45
C ARG A 53 -7.84 24.74 2.28
N PRO A 54 -7.83 26.04 2.58
CA PRO A 54 -6.62 26.83 2.65
C PRO A 54 -5.61 26.26 3.65
N GLY A 55 -4.32 26.33 3.32
CA GLY A 55 -3.24 25.76 4.13
C GLY A 55 -2.96 24.28 3.85
N TYR A 56 -3.76 23.63 3.02
CA TYR A 56 -3.45 22.32 2.48
C TYR A 56 -2.75 22.50 1.13
N ARG A 57 -1.46 22.22 1.08
CA ARG A 57 -0.60 22.55 -0.05
C ARG A 57 -1.10 22.03 -1.41
N PRO A 58 -1.61 20.80 -1.57
CA PRO A 58 -2.18 20.37 -2.85
C PRO A 58 -3.36 21.23 -3.31
N CYS A 59 -4.18 21.72 -2.36
CA CYS A 59 -5.28 22.64 -2.65
C CYS A 59 -4.76 24.02 -3.07
N ASP A 60 -3.82 24.58 -2.31
CA ASP A 60 -3.28 25.91 -2.54
C ASP A 60 -2.49 26.01 -3.85
N GLU A 61 -1.81 24.94 -4.24
CA GLU A 61 -0.99 24.87 -5.46
C GLU A 61 -1.73 24.24 -6.66
N GLY A 62 -2.99 23.83 -6.50
CA GLY A 62 -3.86 23.40 -7.60
C GLY A 62 -3.59 22.00 -8.16
N TYR A 63 -3.08 21.07 -7.35
CA TYR A 63 -2.83 19.68 -7.76
C TYR A 63 -3.54 18.64 -6.87
N LEU A 64 -4.73 18.98 -6.37
CA LEU A 64 -5.62 18.01 -5.74
C LEU A 64 -5.91 16.82 -6.66
N SER A 65 -6.20 15.68 -6.07
CA SER A 65 -6.69 14.52 -6.81
C SER A 65 -7.90 14.89 -7.65
N CYS A 66 -7.87 14.55 -8.92
CA CYS A 66 -9.03 14.69 -9.81
C CYS A 66 -10.03 13.52 -9.65
N ASN A 67 -9.72 12.56 -8.79
CA ASN A 67 -10.57 11.40 -8.50
C ASN A 67 -11.12 11.54 -7.09
N PRO A 68 -12.46 11.45 -6.90
CA PRO A 68 -13.04 11.41 -5.56
C PRO A 68 -12.54 10.18 -4.80
N GLN A 69 -12.51 10.28 -3.49
CA GLN A 69 -12.05 9.22 -2.61
C GLN A 69 -10.69 8.62 -3.02
N SER A 70 -9.76 9.49 -3.34
CA SER A 70 -8.41 9.08 -3.73
C SER A 70 -7.40 10.11 -3.25
N VAL A 71 -6.58 9.76 -2.27
CA VAL A 71 -5.54 10.64 -1.72
C VAL A 71 -4.24 9.87 -1.50
N HIS A 72 -3.12 10.47 -1.86
CA HIS A 72 -1.79 9.93 -1.57
C HIS A 72 -1.28 10.37 -0.18
N ALA A 73 -2.04 10.07 0.88
CA ALA A 73 -1.66 10.44 2.24
C ALA A 73 -0.47 9.63 2.78
N CYS A 74 -0.18 8.47 2.18
CA CYS A 74 0.99 7.65 2.52
C CYS A 74 2.24 7.98 1.68
N GLY A 75 2.11 8.83 0.65
CA GLY A 75 3.27 9.29 -0.15
C GLY A 75 3.65 8.37 -1.31
N HIS A 76 2.79 7.48 -1.75
CA HIS A 76 3.07 6.55 -2.84
C HIS A 76 3.21 7.24 -4.21
N ASP A 77 2.66 8.43 -4.39
CA ASP A 77 2.95 9.33 -5.51
C ASP A 77 4.42 9.74 -5.55
N GLY A 78 4.99 10.07 -4.38
CA GLY A 78 6.41 10.34 -4.22
C GLY A 78 7.27 9.10 -4.51
N HIS A 79 6.85 7.92 -4.04
CA HIS A 79 7.56 6.66 -4.35
C HIS A 79 7.56 6.37 -5.85
N THR A 80 6.42 6.55 -6.52
CA THR A 80 6.32 6.41 -7.98
C THR A 80 7.25 7.40 -8.70
N ALA A 81 7.28 8.66 -8.27
CA ALA A 81 8.17 9.68 -8.83
C ALA A 81 9.65 9.33 -8.64
N ILE A 82 10.04 8.83 -7.46
CA ILE A 82 11.39 8.32 -7.18
C ILE A 82 11.72 7.16 -8.13
N GLY A 83 10.81 6.20 -8.29
CA GLY A 83 10.99 5.06 -9.18
C GLY A 83 11.22 5.45 -10.63
N LEU A 84 10.46 6.43 -11.13
CA LEU A 84 10.63 6.98 -12.48
C LEU A 84 11.96 7.73 -12.64
N GLY A 85 12.36 8.51 -11.64
CA GLY A 85 13.67 9.17 -11.61
C GLY A 85 14.84 8.18 -11.63
N ILE A 86 14.74 7.11 -10.83
CA ILE A 86 15.72 6.01 -10.81
C ILE A 86 15.76 5.30 -12.17
N ALA A 87 14.62 5.01 -12.78
CA ALA A 87 14.57 4.39 -14.10
C ALA A 87 15.30 5.23 -15.15
N ALA A 88 15.06 6.54 -15.16
CA ALA A 88 15.74 7.47 -16.07
C ALA A 88 17.26 7.50 -15.83
N GLU A 89 17.71 7.49 -14.58
CA GLU A 89 19.13 7.52 -14.26
C GLU A 89 19.84 6.19 -14.58
N LEU A 90 19.17 5.07 -14.32
CA LEU A 90 19.69 3.74 -14.68
C LEU A 90 19.85 3.61 -16.20
N MET A 91 18.93 4.15 -17.00
CA MET A 91 19.05 4.15 -18.46
C MET A 91 20.27 4.94 -18.93
N LYS A 92 20.54 6.11 -18.35
CA LYS A 92 21.74 6.91 -18.68
C LYS A 92 23.04 6.15 -18.35
N ARG A 93 23.05 5.41 -17.25
CA ARG A 93 24.20 4.71 -16.72
C ARG A 93 24.27 3.23 -17.10
N LYS A 94 23.41 2.76 -18.00
CA LYS A 94 23.36 1.35 -18.43
C LYS A 94 24.74 0.79 -18.77
N GLY A 95 25.59 1.60 -19.41
CA GLY A 95 26.97 1.25 -19.76
C GLY A 95 27.90 0.96 -18.58
N GLU A 96 27.60 1.39 -17.37
CA GLU A 96 28.40 1.19 -16.16
C GLU A 96 27.90 0.01 -15.31
N LEU A 97 26.64 -0.42 -15.52
CA LEU A 97 25.96 -1.42 -14.71
C LEU A 97 26.21 -2.85 -15.23
N LYS A 98 26.03 -3.84 -14.35
CA LYS A 98 26.11 -5.28 -14.65
C LYS A 98 24.85 -5.99 -14.16
N GLY A 99 24.54 -7.13 -14.76
CA GLY A 99 23.37 -7.95 -14.40
C GLY A 99 22.07 -7.35 -14.88
N LYS A 100 21.01 -7.59 -14.11
CA LYS A 100 19.65 -7.11 -14.40
C LYS A 100 19.10 -6.29 -13.24
N ILE A 101 18.30 -5.30 -13.55
CA ILE A 101 17.61 -4.48 -12.55
C ILE A 101 16.11 -4.54 -12.85
N LYS A 102 15.32 -4.97 -11.87
CA LYS A 102 13.85 -5.01 -11.92
C LYS A 102 13.30 -3.86 -11.09
N LEU A 103 12.42 -3.05 -11.67
CA LEU A 103 11.71 -2.00 -10.96
C LEU A 103 10.24 -2.39 -10.89
N PHE A 104 9.72 -2.57 -9.70
CA PHE A 104 8.33 -2.90 -9.44
C PHE A 104 7.57 -1.65 -9.03
N PHE A 105 6.60 -1.25 -9.82
CA PHE A 105 5.59 -0.27 -9.44
C PHE A 105 4.38 -1.05 -8.95
N GLN A 106 4.29 -1.19 -7.63
CA GLN A 106 3.37 -2.11 -6.97
C GLN A 106 2.05 -1.40 -6.65
N PRO A 107 0.90 -1.94 -7.09
CA PRO A 107 -0.41 -1.54 -6.60
C PRO A 107 -0.77 -2.28 -5.31
N ALA A 108 -1.85 -1.85 -4.65
CA ALA A 108 -2.51 -2.58 -3.56
C ALA A 108 -1.58 -2.90 -2.36
N GLU A 109 -0.70 -1.98 -2.01
CA GLU A 109 0.10 -2.07 -0.79
C GLU A 109 -0.80 -1.86 0.43
N GLU A 110 -1.66 -0.84 0.40
CA GLU A 110 -2.58 -0.47 1.48
C GLU A 110 -3.62 -1.56 1.81
N THR A 111 -3.76 -2.54 0.94
CA THR A 111 -4.64 -3.71 1.14
C THR A 111 -3.87 -5.02 1.35
N PHE A 112 -2.54 -4.97 1.44
CA PHE A 112 -1.62 -6.11 1.65
C PHE A 112 -1.64 -7.22 0.58
N TYR A 113 -2.25 -6.97 -0.59
CA TYR A 113 -2.34 -7.99 -1.67
C TYR A 113 -1.31 -7.82 -2.79
N GLY A 114 -0.80 -6.62 -3.00
CA GLY A 114 0.05 -6.32 -4.15
C GLY A 114 1.38 -7.09 -4.15
N ALA A 115 2.07 -7.13 -3.01
CA ALA A 115 3.35 -7.81 -2.89
C ALA A 115 3.20 -9.34 -3.07
N GLN A 116 2.13 -9.93 -2.51
CA GLN A 116 1.87 -11.36 -2.65
C GLN A 116 1.74 -11.77 -4.12
N SER A 117 1.06 -10.96 -4.93
CA SER A 117 0.90 -11.26 -6.35
C SER A 117 2.22 -11.27 -7.14
N ILE A 118 3.19 -10.44 -6.74
CA ILE A 118 4.53 -10.39 -7.33
C ILE A 118 5.31 -11.66 -6.98
N VAL A 119 5.23 -12.08 -5.71
CA VAL A 119 5.87 -13.31 -5.20
C VAL A 119 5.28 -14.55 -5.85
N ASP A 120 3.96 -14.69 -5.85
CA ASP A 120 3.26 -15.86 -6.41
C ASP A 120 3.51 -16.07 -7.91
N LYS A 121 3.86 -15.00 -8.62
CA LYS A 121 4.26 -15.07 -10.04
C LYS A 121 5.74 -15.41 -10.25
N GLY A 122 6.51 -15.62 -9.19
CA GLY A 122 7.94 -15.94 -9.27
C GLY A 122 8.81 -14.78 -9.76
N HIS A 123 8.32 -13.54 -9.71
CA HIS A 123 9.09 -12.39 -10.22
C HIS A 123 10.31 -12.06 -9.37
N LEU A 124 10.39 -12.59 -8.16
CA LEU A 124 11.50 -12.39 -7.23
C LEU A 124 12.45 -13.59 -7.11
N ASP A 125 12.17 -14.73 -7.75
CA ASP A 125 12.91 -15.98 -7.56
C ASP A 125 14.39 -15.89 -7.91
N ASP A 126 14.75 -15.04 -8.87
CA ASP A 126 16.13 -14.80 -9.32
C ASP A 126 16.76 -13.54 -8.68
N VAL A 127 16.08 -12.84 -7.79
CA VAL A 127 16.52 -11.59 -7.21
C VAL A 127 17.48 -11.84 -6.05
N MET A 128 18.70 -11.30 -6.15
CA MET A 128 19.73 -11.39 -5.11
C MET A 128 19.68 -10.20 -4.13
N ASN A 129 19.37 -9.00 -4.64
CA ASN A 129 19.33 -7.78 -3.84
C ASN A 129 17.97 -7.12 -4.02
N PHE A 130 17.30 -6.78 -2.91
CA PHE A 130 16.00 -6.13 -2.94
C PHE A 130 16.01 -4.86 -2.08
N ILE A 131 15.53 -3.76 -2.66
CA ILE A 131 15.41 -2.47 -1.99
C ILE A 131 13.97 -2.01 -2.10
N ALA A 132 13.34 -1.71 -0.98
CA ALA A 132 12.09 -0.98 -0.91
C ALA A 132 12.33 0.41 -0.32
N VAL A 133 11.60 1.40 -0.80
CA VAL A 133 11.74 2.79 -0.38
C VAL A 133 10.42 3.24 0.23
N HIS A 134 10.48 3.98 1.33
CA HIS A 134 9.34 4.69 1.86
C HIS A 134 9.75 6.09 2.31
N ILE A 135 8.96 7.10 1.95
CA ILE A 135 9.15 8.48 2.39
C ILE A 135 8.39 8.75 3.71
N ALA A 136 8.65 9.89 4.32
CA ALA A 136 7.95 10.34 5.54
C ALA A 136 8.09 9.40 6.75
N LEU A 137 9.20 8.68 6.86
CA LEU A 137 9.50 7.87 8.03
C LEU A 137 9.91 8.69 9.24
N SER A 138 9.64 8.16 10.42
CA SER A 138 10.16 8.67 11.67
C SER A 138 11.06 7.62 12.35
N ALA A 139 12.09 8.08 13.04
CA ALA A 139 12.90 7.26 13.91
C ALA A 139 12.74 7.75 15.35
N GLU A 140 12.55 6.84 16.29
CA GLU A 140 12.37 7.16 17.72
C GLU A 140 11.26 8.22 17.96
N ASN A 141 10.14 8.13 17.24
CA ASN A 141 9.02 9.07 17.28
C ASN A 141 9.35 10.51 16.81
N LYS A 142 10.44 10.70 16.09
CA LYS A 142 10.82 11.98 15.50
C LYS A 142 10.89 11.86 13.97
N PRO A 143 10.37 12.84 13.21
CA PRO A 143 10.57 12.87 11.77
C PRO A 143 12.05 12.86 11.42
N LEU A 144 12.43 12.14 10.39
CA LEU A 144 13.77 12.23 9.83
C LEU A 144 13.99 13.62 9.23
N PRO A 145 15.15 14.26 9.47
CA PRO A 145 15.46 15.53 8.84
C PRO A 145 15.42 15.43 7.30
N SER A 146 15.12 16.55 6.64
CA SER A 146 15.22 16.64 5.19
C SER A 146 16.63 16.22 4.70
N HIS A 147 16.70 15.61 3.52
CA HIS A 147 17.93 15.08 2.93
C HIS A 147 18.60 13.94 3.71
N THR A 148 17.86 13.28 4.60
CA THR A 148 18.34 12.09 5.32
C THR A 148 17.76 10.83 4.66
N VAL A 149 18.64 9.84 4.44
CA VAL A 149 18.25 8.49 4.03
C VAL A 149 18.60 7.55 5.17
N ALA A 150 17.58 6.86 5.70
CA ALA A 150 17.78 5.78 6.66
C ALA A 150 17.90 4.46 5.91
N CYS A 151 19.01 3.74 6.12
CA CYS A 151 19.24 2.44 5.49
C CYS A 151 19.00 1.33 6.51
N GLY A 152 18.11 0.42 6.15
CA GLY A 152 17.74 -0.74 6.96
C GLY A 152 16.75 -0.39 8.06
N CYS A 153 15.65 -1.12 8.10
CA CYS A 153 14.67 -1.08 9.17
C CYS A 153 14.70 -2.40 9.92
N ARG A 154 14.46 -2.35 11.21
CA ARG A 154 14.30 -3.53 12.07
C ARG A 154 12.93 -3.51 12.70
N ASP A 155 12.53 -4.65 13.22
CA ASP A 155 11.34 -4.79 14.05
C ASP A 155 10.07 -4.32 13.34
N PHE A 156 9.92 -4.69 12.06
CA PHE A 156 8.68 -4.47 11.34
C PHE A 156 7.53 -5.19 12.03
N LEU A 157 6.43 -4.47 12.19
CA LEU A 157 5.18 -5.07 12.63
C LEU A 157 4.67 -6.00 11.52
N SER A 158 4.19 -7.18 11.90
CA SER A 158 3.37 -8.00 11.03
C SER A 158 1.91 -7.58 11.20
N ASP A 159 1.20 -7.50 10.11
CA ASP A 159 -0.24 -7.25 10.12
C ASP A 159 -1.02 -8.49 9.66
N ARG A 160 -2.23 -8.62 10.18
CA ARG A 160 -3.17 -9.65 9.77
C ARG A 160 -4.58 -9.10 9.80
N GLN A 161 -5.20 -9.07 8.65
CA GLN A 161 -6.58 -8.67 8.51
C GLN A 161 -7.50 -9.89 8.63
N LEU A 162 -8.54 -9.77 9.45
CA LEU A 162 -9.56 -10.79 9.63
C LEU A 162 -10.94 -10.13 9.53
N ASP A 163 -11.78 -10.67 8.65
CA ASP A 163 -13.18 -10.31 8.58
C ASP A 163 -14.01 -11.29 9.41
N VAL A 164 -14.80 -10.76 10.35
CA VAL A 164 -15.64 -11.58 11.22
C VAL A 164 -17.09 -11.23 10.97
N TYR A 165 -17.86 -12.21 10.53
CA TYR A 165 -19.30 -12.09 10.30
C TYR A 165 -20.08 -12.74 11.43
N LEU A 166 -20.99 -11.98 12.05
CA LEU A 166 -21.83 -12.44 13.15
C LEU A 166 -23.30 -12.34 12.74
N GLU A 167 -23.98 -13.49 12.73
CA GLU A 167 -25.40 -13.56 12.41
C GLU A 167 -26.24 -13.68 13.68
N GLY A 168 -27.20 -12.78 13.83
CA GLY A 168 -28.14 -12.77 14.93
C GLY A 168 -29.47 -13.43 14.60
N LYS A 169 -30.30 -13.63 15.63
CA LYS A 169 -31.69 -14.08 15.49
C LYS A 169 -32.61 -13.09 16.21
N ALA A 170 -33.54 -12.51 15.47
CA ALA A 170 -34.56 -11.63 16.07
C ALA A 170 -35.51 -12.43 16.95
N ALA A 171 -35.91 -11.84 18.08
CA ALA A 171 -36.94 -12.38 18.95
C ALA A 171 -37.73 -11.24 19.62
N HIS A 172 -38.95 -11.51 20.02
CA HIS A 172 -39.77 -10.50 20.69
C HIS A 172 -39.27 -10.25 22.12
N PRO A 173 -39.01 -9.00 22.50
CA PRO A 173 -38.34 -8.69 23.77
C PRO A 173 -39.10 -9.14 25.01
N CYS A 174 -40.44 -9.13 24.96
CA CYS A 174 -41.28 -9.51 26.11
C CYS A 174 -41.80 -10.94 26.05
N GLY A 175 -41.96 -11.53 24.86
CA GLY A 175 -42.64 -12.83 24.71
C GLY A 175 -41.70 -14.03 24.47
N ALA A 176 -40.51 -13.79 23.96
CA ALA A 176 -39.59 -14.86 23.57
C ALA A 176 -38.11 -14.40 23.54
N SER A 177 -37.70 -13.55 24.48
CA SER A 177 -36.36 -12.96 24.53
C SER A 177 -35.25 -14.02 24.57
N GLN A 178 -35.50 -15.16 25.18
CA GLN A 178 -34.60 -16.30 25.26
C GLN A 178 -34.32 -16.99 23.92
N GLU A 179 -35.15 -16.74 22.90
CA GLU A 179 -34.93 -17.29 21.55
C GLU A 179 -34.06 -16.42 20.66
N GLY A 180 -33.83 -15.18 21.10
CA GLY A 180 -33.02 -14.23 20.38
C GLY A 180 -31.51 -14.50 20.49
N LYS A 181 -30.77 -14.09 19.45
CA LYS A 181 -29.30 -14.03 19.47
C LYS A 181 -28.87 -12.62 19.11
N ASN A 182 -28.23 -11.93 20.02
CA ASN A 182 -27.78 -10.55 19.82
C ASN A 182 -26.37 -10.54 19.19
N ALA A 183 -26.31 -10.37 17.85
CA ALA A 183 -25.06 -10.30 17.12
C ALA A 183 -24.22 -9.08 17.51
N LEU A 184 -24.86 -7.93 17.80
CA LEU A 184 -24.15 -6.73 18.25
C LEU A 184 -23.44 -6.94 19.58
N LEU A 185 -24.11 -7.58 20.55
CA LEU A 185 -23.50 -7.87 21.84
C LEU A 185 -22.33 -8.84 21.70
N ALA A 186 -22.45 -9.84 20.83
CA ALA A 186 -21.36 -10.74 20.50
C ALA A 186 -20.17 -10.01 19.85
N ALA A 187 -20.44 -9.11 18.92
CA ALA A 187 -19.42 -8.28 18.28
C ALA A 187 -18.68 -7.38 19.29
N CYS A 188 -19.43 -6.70 20.17
CA CYS A 188 -18.83 -5.87 21.23
C CYS A 188 -17.95 -6.70 22.18
N SER A 189 -18.43 -7.89 22.58
CA SER A 189 -17.67 -8.79 23.43
C SER A 189 -16.41 -9.28 22.76
N ALA A 190 -16.48 -9.67 21.48
CA ALA A 190 -15.32 -10.07 20.69
C ALA A 190 -14.30 -8.95 20.57
N ALA A 191 -14.74 -7.72 20.23
CA ALA A 191 -13.85 -6.57 20.12
C ALA A 191 -13.13 -6.26 21.43
N LEU A 192 -13.83 -6.27 22.56
CA LEU A 192 -13.22 -6.07 23.87
C LEU A 192 -12.20 -7.15 24.22
N ASN A 193 -12.52 -8.41 23.98
CA ASN A 193 -11.61 -9.51 24.27
C ASN A 193 -10.36 -9.49 23.38
N ILE A 194 -10.50 -9.17 22.09
CA ILE A 194 -9.37 -9.00 21.18
C ILE A 194 -8.51 -7.84 21.66
N HIS A 195 -9.11 -6.69 22.00
CA HIS A 195 -8.36 -5.55 22.49
C HIS A 195 -7.59 -5.87 23.78
N LEU A 196 -8.22 -6.52 24.74
CA LEU A 196 -7.56 -6.93 25.98
C LEU A 196 -6.43 -7.95 25.74
N SER A 197 -6.60 -8.89 24.81
CA SER A 197 -5.54 -9.85 24.50
C SER A 197 -4.32 -9.19 23.88
N LEU A 198 -4.51 -8.17 23.05
CA LEU A 198 -3.41 -7.41 22.42
C LEU A 198 -2.59 -6.61 23.43
N ILE A 199 -3.21 -6.06 24.47
CA ILE A 199 -2.52 -5.38 25.57
C ILE A 199 -1.58 -6.32 26.32
N HIS A 200 -1.94 -7.61 26.41
CA HIS A 200 -1.14 -8.61 27.11
C HIS A 200 -0.07 -9.29 26.24
N ILE A 201 -0.17 -9.21 24.91
CA ILE A 201 0.72 -9.90 23.98
C ILE A 201 1.80 -8.98 23.40
N SER A 202 1.52 -7.70 23.21
CA SER A 202 2.52 -6.74 22.78
C SER A 202 2.18 -5.31 23.24
N GLU A 203 3.15 -4.61 23.76
CA GLU A 203 3.02 -3.22 24.18
C GLU A 203 2.83 -2.23 23.02
N HIS A 204 2.86 -2.69 21.77
CA HIS A 204 2.93 -1.85 20.57
C HIS A 204 1.78 -2.04 19.56
N THR A 205 0.76 -2.83 19.87
CA THR A 205 -0.33 -3.06 18.94
C THR A 205 -1.45 -2.02 19.10
N ARG A 206 -1.64 -1.16 18.13
CA ARG A 206 -2.82 -0.28 18.05
C ARG A 206 -3.90 -0.95 17.22
N LEU A 207 -5.05 -1.20 17.82
CA LEU A 207 -6.28 -1.54 17.09
C LEU A 207 -6.81 -0.26 16.42
N GLN A 208 -6.87 -0.23 15.10
CA GLN A 208 -7.70 0.71 14.38
C GLN A 208 -9.05 0.06 14.15
N LEU A 209 -10.07 0.48 14.90
CA LEU A 209 -11.46 0.15 14.63
C LEU A 209 -11.93 1.09 13.52
N ILE A 210 -12.12 0.57 12.33
CA ILE A 210 -12.83 1.25 11.26
C ILE A 210 -14.29 0.87 11.38
N SER A 211 -15.14 1.81 11.85
CA SER A 211 -16.59 1.65 11.81
C SER A 211 -17.08 2.26 10.49
N TYR A 212 -17.83 1.50 9.73
CA TYR A 212 -18.64 1.97 8.60
C TYR A 212 -20.01 2.36 9.09
#